data_058a4b3224d932141de1e1b625a74352
#
_entry.id   058a4b3224d932141de1e1b625a74352
#
_cell.length_a   1.000
_cell.length_b   1.000
_cell.length_c   1.000
_cell.angle_alpha   90.00
_cell.angle_beta   90.00
_cell.angle_gamma   90.00
#
_symmetry.space_group_name_H-M   'P 1'
#
loop_
_entity.id
_entity.type
_entity.pdbx_description
1 polymer ?
#
loop_
_entity_poly.entity_id
_entity_poly.type
_entity_poly.pdbx_seq_one_letter_code
_entity_poly.pdbx_strand_id
1 'polypeptide(L)'
;MQLKRKVVLSTFGAMLIASIFICNWFRPEAVRERNLDFLKHQAAEFIREQSADNIFSYEKFESGEYRTYTCNINDVYISGPILSIVEKNNELLDGGISWVVSVNGEIIGTIEQDAALYSVSLSSQDFDQYILYGTAYVLQAISSRKLPAVSYYEYNTDGGGAFLSDNILATFNYGTGDYGFVKADSKFPSASSLITSRLGSEYLDFMANKERVVDLL
;
A
#
# COMPACT_ATOMS: atom_id res chain seq x y z
N MET A 1 12.04 24.34 -53.01
CA MET A 1 10.74 24.33 -52.31
C MET A 1 10.45 23.02 -51.58
N GLN A 2 10.93 21.87 -52.03
CA GLN A 2 10.71 20.55 -51.38
C GLN A 2 11.44 20.34 -50.04
N LEU A 3 12.62 20.94 -49.83
CA LEU A 3 13.39 20.79 -48.60
C LEU A 3 12.71 21.46 -47.39
N LYS A 4 12.10 22.62 -47.57
CA LYS A 4 11.35 23.34 -46.52
C LYS A 4 10.10 22.59 -46.07
N ARG A 5 9.41 21.88 -46.99
CA ARG A 5 8.25 21.05 -46.67
C ARG A 5 8.62 19.82 -45.82
N LYS A 6 9.75 19.16 -46.08
CA LYS A 6 10.21 17.99 -45.30
C LYS A 6 10.61 18.39 -43.88
N VAL A 7 11.25 19.54 -43.69
CA VAL A 7 11.64 20.05 -42.36
C VAL A 7 10.39 20.40 -41.54
N VAL A 8 9.40 21.08 -42.14
CA VAL A 8 8.15 21.43 -41.46
C VAL A 8 7.34 20.20 -41.08
N LEU A 9 7.26 19.18 -41.94
CA LEU A 9 6.57 17.91 -41.57
C LEU A 9 7.28 17.15 -40.46
N SER A 10 8.62 17.16 -40.41
CA SER A 10 9.37 16.47 -39.35
C SER A 10 9.24 17.18 -38.00
N THR A 11 9.24 18.52 -38.00
CA THR A 11 9.01 19.30 -36.75
C THR A 11 7.58 19.17 -36.23
N PHE A 12 6.57 19.15 -37.10
CA PHE A 12 5.19 18.89 -36.71
C PHE A 12 5.00 17.47 -36.15
N GLY A 13 5.62 16.47 -36.76
CA GLY A 13 5.60 15.09 -36.28
C GLY A 13 6.26 14.96 -34.90
N ALA A 14 7.43 15.59 -34.69
CA ALA A 14 8.12 15.59 -33.40
C ALA A 14 7.31 16.32 -32.31
N MET A 15 6.67 17.43 -32.62
CA MET A 15 5.80 18.16 -31.67
C MET A 15 4.55 17.35 -31.31
N LEU A 16 3.95 16.63 -32.27
CA LEU A 16 2.78 15.79 -32.02
C LEU A 16 3.15 14.63 -31.11
N ILE A 17 4.27 13.97 -31.36
CA ILE A 17 4.77 12.88 -30.52
C ILE A 17 5.07 13.38 -29.10
N ALA A 18 5.77 14.53 -28.99
CA ALA A 18 6.05 15.15 -27.70
C ALA A 18 4.77 15.50 -26.93
N SER A 19 3.75 16.05 -27.61
CA SER A 19 2.46 16.40 -27.02
C SER A 19 1.72 15.15 -26.51
N ILE A 20 1.74 14.06 -27.26
CA ILE A 20 1.12 12.78 -26.84
C ILE A 20 1.87 12.20 -25.62
N PHE A 21 3.20 12.29 -25.62
CA PHE A 21 4.02 11.84 -24.49
C PHE A 21 3.73 12.66 -23.22
N ILE A 22 3.67 13.99 -23.35
CA ILE A 22 3.34 14.89 -22.23
C ILE A 22 1.93 14.63 -21.72
N CYS A 23 0.92 14.51 -22.61
CA CYS A 23 -0.45 14.21 -22.19
C CYS A 23 -0.57 12.85 -21.48
N ASN A 24 0.14 11.82 -21.95
CA ASN A 24 0.15 10.52 -21.29
C ASN A 24 0.88 10.56 -19.94
N TRP A 25 1.96 11.36 -19.83
CA TRP A 25 2.73 11.51 -18.60
C TRP A 25 1.92 12.12 -17.44
N PHE A 26 0.99 13.02 -17.75
CA PHE A 26 0.14 13.72 -16.78
C PHE A 26 -1.26 13.12 -16.64
N ARG A 27 -1.54 11.96 -17.23
CA ARG A 27 -2.80 11.26 -16.94
C ARG A 27 -2.87 10.89 -15.44
N PRO A 28 -4.04 11.00 -14.80
CA PRO A 28 -4.19 10.66 -13.38
C PRO A 28 -3.67 9.25 -13.04
N GLU A 29 -3.93 8.26 -13.90
CA GLU A 29 -3.44 6.89 -13.71
C GLU A 29 -1.91 6.83 -13.74
N ALA A 30 -1.26 7.47 -14.72
CA ALA A 30 0.19 7.47 -14.83
C ALA A 30 0.87 8.24 -13.68
N VAL A 31 0.21 9.29 -13.16
CA VAL A 31 0.68 10.01 -11.95
C VAL A 31 0.58 9.10 -10.74
N ARG A 32 -0.56 8.42 -10.58
CA ARG A 32 -0.80 7.48 -9.49
C ARG A 32 0.23 6.34 -9.49
N GLU A 33 0.45 5.68 -10.63
CA GLU A 33 1.42 4.59 -10.77
C GLU A 33 2.83 5.03 -10.33
N ARG A 34 3.32 6.17 -10.85
CA ARG A 34 4.65 6.70 -10.45
C ARG A 34 4.72 7.02 -8.96
N ASN A 35 3.64 7.55 -8.39
CA ASN A 35 3.61 7.83 -6.96
C ASN A 35 3.62 6.54 -6.14
N LEU A 36 2.88 5.51 -6.55
CA LEU A 36 2.90 4.21 -5.89
C LEU A 36 4.27 3.53 -5.97
N ASP A 37 4.93 3.58 -7.13
CA ASP A 37 6.29 3.05 -7.29
C ASP A 37 7.28 3.77 -6.38
N PHE A 38 7.20 5.10 -6.32
CA PHE A 38 8.02 5.92 -5.44
C PHE A 38 7.80 5.56 -3.95
N LEU A 39 6.53 5.45 -3.53
CA LEU A 39 6.17 5.11 -2.15
C LEU A 39 6.60 3.69 -1.78
N LYS A 40 6.49 2.74 -2.71
CA LYS A 40 6.96 1.37 -2.53
C LYS A 40 8.47 1.30 -2.35
N HIS A 41 9.22 2.07 -3.15
CA HIS A 41 10.67 2.20 -3.01
C HIS A 41 11.03 2.79 -1.64
N GLN A 42 10.34 3.84 -1.18
CA GLN A 42 10.57 4.39 0.16
C GLN A 42 10.28 3.38 1.28
N ALA A 43 9.22 2.58 1.15
CA ALA A 43 8.94 1.51 2.10
C ALA A 43 10.05 0.45 2.13
N ALA A 44 10.63 0.13 0.97
CA ALA A 44 11.79 -0.77 0.88
C ALA A 44 13.04 -0.15 1.52
N GLU A 45 13.30 1.14 1.29
CA GLU A 45 14.40 1.86 1.96
C GLU A 45 14.23 1.88 3.47
N PHE A 46 13.02 2.10 3.98
CA PHE A 46 12.74 2.03 5.40
C PHE A 46 13.11 0.66 6.00
N ILE A 47 12.73 -0.45 5.36
CA ILE A 47 13.11 -1.80 5.81
C ILE A 47 14.64 -1.96 5.80
N ARG A 48 15.30 -1.47 4.76
CA ARG A 48 16.76 -1.52 4.66
C ARG A 48 17.43 -0.75 5.82
N GLU A 49 16.92 0.43 6.17
CA GLU A 49 17.45 1.24 7.27
C GLU A 49 17.23 0.59 8.65
N GLN A 50 16.16 -0.19 8.80
CA GLN A 50 15.90 -0.98 10.02
C GLN A 50 16.73 -2.29 10.05
N SER A 51 17.50 -2.59 9.01
CA SER A 51 18.32 -3.81 8.90
C SER A 51 19.77 -3.52 9.23
N ALA A 52 20.40 -4.35 10.05
CA ALA A 52 21.82 -4.30 10.37
C ALA A 52 22.54 -5.48 9.70
N ASP A 53 23.61 -5.23 8.96
CA ASP A 53 24.40 -6.27 8.27
C ASP A 53 23.56 -7.23 7.42
N ASN A 54 22.54 -6.69 6.71
CA ASN A 54 21.54 -7.44 5.95
C ASN A 54 20.61 -8.34 6.80
N ILE A 55 20.57 -8.14 8.11
CA ILE A 55 19.65 -8.84 9.01
C ILE A 55 18.50 -7.90 9.38
N PHE A 56 17.31 -8.30 9.02
CA PHE A 56 16.06 -7.63 9.39
C PHE A 56 15.46 -8.29 10.63
N SER A 57 15.09 -7.50 11.63
CA SER A 57 14.43 -7.97 12.85
C SER A 57 12.97 -7.60 12.82
N TYR A 58 12.11 -8.53 13.19
CA TYR A 58 10.66 -8.33 13.25
C TYR A 58 10.05 -9.06 14.45
N GLU A 59 8.85 -8.67 14.82
CA GLU A 59 8.12 -9.27 15.95
C GLU A 59 6.94 -10.08 15.44
N LYS A 60 6.63 -11.16 16.13
CA LYS A 60 5.39 -11.91 15.99
C LYS A 60 4.71 -12.03 17.35
N PHE A 61 3.38 -11.98 17.32
CA PHE A 61 2.58 -12.26 18.49
C PHE A 61 2.29 -13.76 18.57
N GLU A 62 2.85 -14.44 19.56
CA GLU A 62 2.69 -15.89 19.74
C GLU A 62 2.43 -16.21 21.20
N SER A 63 1.38 -17.01 21.46
CA SER A 63 1.02 -17.46 22.82
C SER A 63 0.84 -16.33 23.84
N GLY A 64 0.34 -15.17 23.40
CA GLY A 64 0.08 -14.02 24.27
C GLY A 64 1.26 -13.05 24.44
N GLU A 65 2.36 -13.27 23.74
CA GLU A 65 3.58 -12.44 23.84
C GLU A 65 4.14 -12.08 22.47
N TYR A 66 4.78 -10.91 22.37
CA TYR A 66 5.58 -10.57 21.20
C TYR A 66 6.96 -11.21 21.31
N ARG A 67 7.37 -11.90 20.25
CA ARG A 67 8.70 -12.51 20.12
C ARG A 67 9.43 -11.94 18.95
N THR A 68 10.71 -11.61 19.15
CA THR A 68 11.61 -11.09 18.11
C THR A 68 12.19 -12.22 17.28
N TYR A 69 12.12 -12.07 15.97
CA TYR A 69 12.70 -12.94 14.97
C TYR A 69 13.65 -12.16 14.08
N THR A 70 14.55 -12.85 13.43
CA THR A 70 15.47 -12.26 12.46
C THR A 70 15.46 -13.05 11.15
N CYS A 71 15.66 -12.36 10.03
CA CYS A 71 15.84 -12.99 8.73
C CYS A 71 16.84 -12.19 7.89
N ASN A 72 17.30 -12.79 6.78
CA ASN A 72 18.06 -12.03 5.80
C ASN A 72 17.12 -11.08 5.05
N ILE A 73 17.56 -9.85 4.75
CA ILE A 73 16.76 -8.87 4.01
C ILE A 73 16.34 -9.37 2.60
N ASN A 74 17.12 -10.31 2.02
CA ASN A 74 16.78 -10.96 0.76
C ASN A 74 15.49 -11.80 0.83
N ASP A 75 15.07 -12.20 2.04
CA ASP A 75 13.86 -12.99 2.29
C ASP A 75 12.64 -12.11 2.64
N VAL A 76 12.84 -10.78 2.67
CA VAL A 76 11.79 -9.80 2.96
C VAL A 76 11.15 -9.32 1.68
N TYR A 77 9.83 -9.32 1.67
CA TYR A 77 9.01 -8.92 0.53
C TYR A 77 8.03 -7.83 0.93
N ILE A 78 7.74 -6.95 -0.03
CA ILE A 78 6.67 -5.94 0.06
C ILE A 78 5.62 -6.27 -0.98
N SER A 79 4.36 -6.13 -0.63
CA SER A 79 3.20 -6.26 -1.53
C SER A 79 2.12 -5.23 -1.16
N GLY A 80 1.13 -5.07 -2.00
CA GLY A 80 0.09 -4.06 -1.86
C GLY A 80 0.08 -3.10 -3.04
N PRO A 81 -0.41 -1.86 -2.88
CA PRO A 81 -0.82 -1.21 -1.63
C PRO A 81 -2.17 -1.66 -1.10
N ILE A 82 -2.38 -1.47 0.20
CA ILE A 82 -3.68 -1.48 0.86
C ILE A 82 -4.10 -0.02 1.08
N LEU A 83 -5.29 0.35 0.63
CA LEU A 83 -5.86 1.66 0.89
C LEU A 83 -6.22 1.77 2.39
N SER A 84 -5.94 2.92 3.00
CA SER A 84 -6.36 3.25 4.36
C SER A 84 -7.51 4.24 4.36
N ILE A 85 -8.49 4.01 5.23
CA ILE A 85 -9.58 4.95 5.51
C ILE A 85 -9.67 5.23 6.99
N VAL A 86 -9.97 6.48 7.33
CA VAL A 86 -10.14 6.94 8.72
C VAL A 86 -11.56 7.42 8.90
N GLU A 87 -12.26 6.89 9.91
CA GLU A 87 -13.56 7.42 10.33
C GLU A 87 -13.36 8.53 11.36
N LYS A 88 -13.85 9.72 11.05
CA LYS A 88 -13.86 10.86 11.96
C LYS A 88 -15.21 11.56 11.88
N ASN A 89 -15.87 11.70 13.02
CA ASN A 89 -17.20 12.35 13.12
C ASN A 89 -18.26 11.75 12.17
N ASN A 90 -18.27 10.43 12.00
CA ASN A 90 -19.10 9.68 11.04
C ASN A 90 -18.80 9.97 9.55
N GLU A 91 -17.67 10.57 9.24
CA GLU A 91 -17.19 10.74 7.86
C GLU A 91 -16.00 9.82 7.62
N LEU A 92 -15.95 9.23 6.42
CA LEU A 92 -14.81 8.42 5.97
C LEU A 92 -13.84 9.30 5.20
N LEU A 93 -12.63 9.43 5.73
CA LEU A 93 -11.54 10.21 5.14
C LEU A 93 -10.46 9.27 4.58
N ASP A 94 -9.70 9.76 3.62
CA ASP A 94 -8.50 9.06 3.16
C ASP A 94 -7.44 9.08 4.26
N GLY A 95 -6.90 7.91 4.60
CA GLY A 95 -5.85 7.72 5.61
C GLY A 95 -4.50 7.30 5.01
N GLY A 96 -4.31 7.46 3.68
CA GLY A 96 -3.08 7.06 3.02
C GLY A 96 -3.11 5.62 2.49
N ILE A 97 -1.97 4.97 2.52
CA ILE A 97 -1.80 3.57 2.07
C ILE A 97 -0.93 2.78 3.03
N SER A 98 -1.03 1.45 2.95
CA SER A 98 -0.17 0.54 3.68
C SER A 98 0.45 -0.48 2.74
N TRP A 99 1.70 -0.86 3.02
CA TRP A 99 2.41 -1.93 2.33
C TRP A 99 2.51 -3.14 3.24
N VAL A 100 2.20 -4.31 2.71
CA VAL A 100 2.28 -5.57 3.45
C VAL A 100 3.71 -6.09 3.41
N VAL A 101 4.28 -6.36 4.58
CA VAL A 101 5.61 -6.94 4.73
C VAL A 101 5.47 -8.43 5.01
N SER A 102 6.19 -9.25 4.25
CA SER A 102 6.17 -10.72 4.42
C SER A 102 7.57 -11.32 4.35
N VAL A 103 7.76 -12.42 5.10
CA VAL A 103 8.99 -13.21 5.15
C VAL A 103 8.62 -14.67 4.91
N ASN A 104 9.29 -15.33 3.95
CA ASN A 104 9.02 -16.74 3.61
C ASN A 104 7.55 -17.06 3.33
N GLY A 105 6.78 -16.10 2.79
CA GLY A 105 5.37 -16.27 2.47
C GLY A 105 4.40 -16.00 3.62
N GLU A 106 4.89 -15.68 4.80
CA GLU A 106 4.11 -15.30 5.97
C GLU A 106 4.08 -13.77 6.09
N ILE A 107 2.90 -13.20 6.26
CA ILE A 107 2.73 -11.77 6.54
C ILE A 107 3.20 -11.52 7.97
N ILE A 108 4.10 -10.56 8.16
CA ILE A 108 4.66 -10.20 9.45
C ILE A 108 4.23 -8.82 9.94
N GLY A 109 3.67 -7.99 9.07
CA GLY A 109 3.20 -6.65 9.42
C GLY A 109 2.90 -5.78 8.21
N THR A 110 2.70 -4.51 8.46
CA THR A 110 2.46 -3.47 7.46
C THR A 110 3.33 -2.26 7.72
N ILE A 111 3.68 -1.54 6.65
CA ILE A 111 4.25 -0.19 6.71
C ILE A 111 3.13 0.75 6.29
N GLU A 112 2.77 1.70 7.14
CA GLU A 112 1.76 2.70 6.85
C GLU A 112 2.43 3.99 6.37
N GLN A 113 1.86 4.56 5.30
CA GLN A 113 2.31 5.83 4.72
C GLN A 113 1.11 6.75 4.54
N ASP A 114 1.18 7.93 5.11
CA ASP A 114 0.26 9.04 4.80
C ASP A 114 0.77 9.73 3.52
N ALA A 115 0.03 9.60 2.43
CA ALA A 115 0.48 10.06 1.13
C ALA A 115 -0.65 10.51 0.21
N ALA A 116 -0.43 11.62 -0.48
CA ALA A 116 -1.31 12.10 -1.54
C ALA A 116 -1.01 11.37 -2.86
N LEU A 117 -1.80 10.38 -3.23
CA LEU A 117 -1.61 9.55 -4.42
C LEU A 117 -1.58 10.31 -5.75
N TYR A 118 -2.16 11.50 -5.80
CA TYR A 118 -2.26 12.33 -7.01
C TYR A 118 -1.35 13.57 -7.00
N SER A 119 -0.55 13.76 -5.95
CA SER A 119 0.41 14.86 -5.88
C SER A 119 1.67 14.53 -6.67
N VAL A 120 2.16 15.51 -7.42
CA VAL A 120 3.46 15.41 -8.17
C VAL A 120 4.63 15.84 -7.28
N SER A 121 4.37 16.63 -6.24
CA SER A 121 5.38 17.09 -5.29
C SER A 121 5.23 16.29 -4.00
N LEU A 122 5.96 15.20 -3.90
CA LEU A 122 6.07 14.45 -2.65
C LEU A 122 7.27 15.01 -1.88
N SER A 123 7.03 15.58 -0.71
CA SER A 123 8.10 15.89 0.22
C SER A 123 8.34 14.67 1.08
N SER A 124 9.61 14.27 1.19
CA SER A 124 10.00 13.13 2.03
C SER A 124 9.77 13.37 3.53
N GLN A 125 9.32 14.55 3.91
CA GLN A 125 9.09 14.96 5.30
C GLN A 125 7.67 14.67 5.80
N ASP A 126 6.74 14.28 4.88
CA ASP A 126 5.33 14.12 5.19
C ASP A 126 4.91 12.64 5.37
N PHE A 127 5.88 11.72 5.51
CA PHE A 127 5.58 10.30 5.65
C PHE A 127 5.87 9.80 7.06
N ASP A 128 4.81 9.42 7.76
CA ASP A 128 4.93 8.54 8.91
C ASP A 128 5.06 7.10 8.42
N GLN A 129 6.25 6.53 8.59
CA GLN A 129 6.55 5.15 8.23
C GLN A 129 6.79 4.35 9.50
N TYR A 130 5.97 3.33 9.74
CA TYR A 130 6.17 2.40 10.84
C TYR A 130 5.63 1.01 10.50
N ILE A 131 6.19 0.00 11.13
CA ILE A 131 5.79 -1.39 10.93
C ILE A 131 4.79 -1.78 12.00
N LEU A 132 3.60 -2.20 11.57
CA LEU A 132 2.53 -2.69 12.44
C LEU A 132 2.47 -4.22 12.40
N TYR A 133 2.94 -4.85 13.45
CA TYR A 133 2.96 -6.31 13.54
C TYR A 133 1.60 -6.92 13.93
N GLY A 134 0.80 -6.18 14.69
CA GLY A 134 -0.47 -6.67 15.25
C GLY A 134 -1.56 -7.00 14.22
N THR A 135 -1.42 -6.53 12.98
CA THR A 135 -2.39 -6.76 11.90
C THR A 135 -2.09 -7.99 11.04
N ALA A 136 -0.93 -8.61 11.22
CA ALA A 136 -0.44 -9.70 10.38
C ALA A 136 -1.40 -10.89 10.31
N TYR A 137 -2.00 -11.27 11.43
CA TYR A 137 -2.92 -12.42 11.49
C TYR A 137 -4.19 -12.20 10.68
N VAL A 138 -4.77 -11.01 10.79
CA VAL A 138 -5.99 -10.66 10.05
C VAL A 138 -5.70 -10.61 8.56
N LEU A 139 -4.61 -9.97 8.17
CA LEU A 139 -4.17 -9.88 6.77
C LEU A 139 -3.84 -11.25 6.19
N GLN A 140 -3.19 -12.12 6.95
CA GLN A 140 -2.94 -13.50 6.54
C GLN A 140 -4.24 -14.27 6.29
N ALA A 141 -5.24 -14.08 7.14
CA ALA A 141 -6.55 -14.72 6.98
C ALA A 141 -7.33 -14.15 5.78
N ILE A 142 -7.25 -12.84 5.52
CA ILE A 142 -7.86 -12.19 4.35
C ILE A 142 -7.16 -12.66 3.07
N SER A 143 -5.83 -12.64 3.03
CA SER A 143 -5.01 -13.07 1.90
C SER A 143 -5.27 -14.53 1.52
N SER A 144 -5.36 -15.44 2.49
CA SER A 144 -5.65 -16.84 2.25
C SER A 144 -7.01 -17.09 1.57
N ARG A 145 -7.95 -16.16 1.74
CA ARG A 145 -9.27 -16.18 1.11
C ARG A 145 -9.32 -15.39 -0.19
N LYS A 146 -8.22 -14.76 -0.62
CA LYS A 146 -8.11 -13.86 -1.78
C LYS A 146 -9.17 -12.76 -1.78
N LEU A 147 -9.40 -12.18 -0.62
CA LEU A 147 -10.34 -11.09 -0.45
C LEU A 147 -9.60 -9.74 -0.57
N PRO A 148 -10.27 -8.68 -1.07
CA PRO A 148 -9.73 -7.33 -1.05
C PRO A 148 -9.61 -6.84 0.40
N ALA A 149 -8.67 -5.94 0.66
CA ALA A 149 -8.48 -5.36 1.98
C ALA A 149 -8.31 -3.84 1.91
N VAL A 150 -9.05 -3.15 2.77
CA VAL A 150 -8.90 -1.72 3.04
C VAL A 150 -8.67 -1.58 4.54
N SER A 151 -7.59 -0.94 4.94
CA SER A 151 -7.32 -0.65 6.35
C SER A 151 -8.36 0.36 6.86
N TYR A 152 -8.90 0.10 8.02
CA TYR A 152 -9.91 0.94 8.66
C TYR A 152 -9.46 1.33 10.06
N TYR A 153 -9.52 2.61 10.34
CA TYR A 153 -9.17 3.18 11.62
C TYR A 153 -10.28 4.13 12.09
N GLU A 154 -10.75 3.96 13.32
CA GLU A 154 -11.68 4.88 13.95
C GLU A 154 -10.89 5.88 14.80
N TYR A 155 -11.04 7.17 14.49
CA TYR A 155 -10.33 8.24 15.20
C TYR A 155 -10.78 8.31 16.66
N ASN A 156 -9.84 8.21 17.60
CA ASN A 156 -10.02 8.21 19.07
C ASN A 156 -10.52 6.90 19.70
N THR A 157 -10.41 5.74 19.06
CA THR A 157 -10.64 4.48 19.75
C THR A 157 -9.31 3.79 20.12
N ASP A 158 -9.13 3.46 21.39
CA ASP A 158 -8.00 2.67 21.89
C ASP A 158 -8.17 1.19 21.56
N GLY A 159 -8.13 0.84 20.27
CA GLY A 159 -8.59 -0.49 20.20
C GLY A 159 -8.37 -1.42 19.06
N GLY A 160 -7.26 -1.44 18.46
CA GLY A 160 -6.94 -2.52 17.54
C GLY A 160 -7.14 -2.14 16.07
N GLY A 161 -6.42 -2.83 15.19
CA GLY A 161 -6.54 -2.67 13.76
C GLY A 161 -7.79 -3.35 13.22
N ALA A 162 -8.38 -2.78 12.19
CA ALA A 162 -9.47 -3.39 11.46
C ALA A 162 -9.22 -3.28 9.95
N PHE A 163 -9.74 -4.27 9.20
CA PHE A 163 -9.74 -4.27 7.75
C PHE A 163 -11.15 -4.46 7.23
N LEU A 164 -11.55 -3.57 6.34
CA LEU A 164 -12.75 -3.77 5.55
C LEU A 164 -12.43 -4.68 4.36
N SER A 165 -13.19 -5.78 4.24
CA SER A 165 -13.07 -6.74 3.15
C SER A 165 -14.46 -6.99 2.58
N ASP A 166 -14.77 -6.29 1.49
CA ASP A 166 -16.12 -6.14 0.94
C ASP A 166 -17.13 -5.66 2.00
N ASN A 167 -18.01 -6.55 2.46
CA ASN A 167 -19.00 -6.26 3.50
C ASN A 167 -18.66 -6.91 4.86
N ILE A 168 -17.41 -7.29 5.05
CA ILE A 168 -16.90 -7.90 6.27
C ILE A 168 -15.90 -6.94 6.90
N LEU A 169 -16.04 -6.71 8.20
CA LEU A 169 -15.04 -6.02 9.01
C LEU A 169 -14.25 -7.10 9.77
N ALA A 170 -12.96 -7.17 9.46
CA ALA A 170 -12.01 -8.04 10.15
C ALA A 170 -11.28 -7.23 11.20
N THR A 171 -11.31 -7.67 12.46
CA THR A 171 -10.76 -6.94 13.60
C THR A 171 -9.69 -7.75 14.30
N PHE A 172 -8.70 -7.06 14.85
CA PHE A 172 -7.68 -7.64 15.70
C PHE A 172 -7.58 -6.86 17.01
N ASN A 173 -7.58 -7.57 18.13
CA ASN A 173 -7.41 -6.98 19.44
C ASN A 173 -5.95 -7.12 19.89
N TYR A 174 -5.23 -6.03 20.00
CA TYR A 174 -3.81 -6.00 20.39
C TYR A 174 -3.56 -6.49 21.82
N GLY A 175 -4.56 -6.36 22.71
CA GLY A 175 -4.41 -6.79 24.10
C GLY A 175 -4.56 -8.29 24.32
N THR A 176 -5.42 -8.95 23.53
CA THR A 176 -5.70 -10.40 23.67
C THR A 176 -5.12 -11.23 22.54
N GLY A 177 -4.76 -10.62 21.42
CA GLY A 177 -4.34 -11.33 20.21
C GLY A 177 -5.49 -11.98 19.44
N ASP A 178 -6.74 -11.78 19.89
CA ASP A 178 -7.90 -12.35 19.23
C ASP A 178 -8.22 -11.61 17.94
N TYR A 179 -8.62 -12.31 16.91
CA TYR A 179 -9.14 -11.74 15.68
C TYR A 179 -10.52 -12.31 15.35
N GLY A 180 -11.34 -11.51 14.68
CA GLY A 180 -12.69 -11.88 14.33
C GLY A 180 -13.14 -11.29 13.00
N PHE A 181 -14.21 -11.87 12.44
CA PHE A 181 -14.86 -11.39 11.23
C PHE A 181 -16.32 -11.11 11.54
N VAL A 182 -16.73 -9.87 11.38
CA VAL A 182 -18.12 -9.45 11.58
C VAL A 182 -18.66 -8.81 10.29
N LYS A 183 -19.98 -8.79 10.13
CA LYS A 183 -20.58 -8.09 9.01
C LYS A 183 -20.34 -6.58 9.19
N ALA A 184 -19.80 -5.93 8.17
CA ALA A 184 -19.63 -4.48 8.17
C ALA A 184 -20.99 -3.77 8.19
N ASP A 185 -21.04 -2.60 8.81
CA ASP A 185 -22.19 -1.71 8.78
C ASP A 185 -22.47 -1.26 7.36
N SER A 186 -23.75 -1.01 7.04
CA SER A 186 -24.20 -0.51 5.74
C SER A 186 -23.67 0.88 5.38
N LYS A 187 -23.09 1.61 6.34
CA LYS A 187 -22.41 2.89 6.10
C LYS A 187 -21.10 2.72 5.30
N PHE A 188 -20.48 1.54 5.34
CA PHE A 188 -19.23 1.30 4.62
C PHE A 188 -19.52 0.97 3.15
N PRO A 189 -18.85 1.65 2.19
CA PRO A 189 -18.79 1.17 0.83
C PRO A 189 -18.01 -0.17 0.79
N SER A 190 -18.21 -0.98 -0.24
CA SER A 190 -17.44 -2.22 -0.37
C SER A 190 -15.94 -1.92 -0.58
N ALA A 191 -15.07 -2.75 -0.02
CA ALA A 191 -13.63 -2.64 -0.20
C ALA A 191 -13.24 -2.66 -1.69
N SER A 192 -13.85 -3.56 -2.48
CA SER A 192 -13.64 -3.63 -3.92
C SER A 192 -13.97 -2.32 -4.64
N SER A 193 -15.06 -1.65 -4.27
CA SER A 193 -15.45 -0.36 -4.84
C SER A 193 -14.43 0.74 -4.50
N LEU A 194 -13.99 0.81 -3.26
CA LEU A 194 -12.99 1.78 -2.80
C LEU A 194 -11.67 1.58 -3.53
N ILE A 195 -11.15 0.35 -3.56
CA ILE A 195 -9.89 0.03 -4.22
C ILE A 195 -9.98 0.35 -5.72
N THR A 196 -11.01 -0.12 -6.41
CA THR A 196 -11.16 0.12 -7.85
C THR A 196 -11.22 1.61 -8.18
N SER A 197 -11.93 2.41 -7.37
CA SER A 197 -12.07 3.84 -7.61
C SER A 197 -10.80 4.65 -7.31
N ARG A 198 -10.00 4.22 -6.34
CA ARG A 198 -8.84 4.97 -5.85
C ARG A 198 -7.50 4.45 -6.39
N LEU A 199 -7.34 3.15 -6.42
CA LEU A 199 -6.09 2.50 -6.82
C LEU A 199 -6.16 1.87 -8.21
N GLY A 200 -7.27 1.20 -8.53
CA GLY A 200 -7.46 0.41 -9.74
C GLY A 200 -7.84 -1.03 -9.39
N SER A 201 -8.46 -1.74 -10.34
CA SER A 201 -8.91 -3.13 -10.14
C SER A 201 -7.75 -4.13 -10.01
N GLU A 202 -6.58 -3.78 -10.49
CA GLU A 202 -5.33 -4.56 -10.39
C GLU A 202 -4.85 -4.71 -8.94
N TYR A 203 -5.28 -3.82 -8.05
CA TYR A 203 -4.92 -3.84 -6.62
C TYR A 203 -5.94 -4.53 -5.70
N LEU A 204 -6.95 -5.20 -6.28
CA LEU A 204 -7.92 -5.98 -5.49
C LEU A 204 -7.25 -7.14 -4.74
N ASP A 205 -6.24 -7.76 -5.32
CA ASP A 205 -5.37 -8.73 -4.64
C ASP A 205 -4.07 -8.04 -4.20
N PHE A 206 -4.04 -7.59 -2.96
CA PHE A 206 -2.90 -6.87 -2.40
C PHE A 206 -1.61 -7.72 -2.31
N MET A 207 -1.71 -9.04 -2.46
CA MET A 207 -0.55 -9.94 -2.49
C MET A 207 -0.03 -10.21 -3.90
N ALA A 208 -0.76 -9.83 -4.95
CA ALA A 208 -0.39 -10.13 -6.33
C ALA A 208 0.91 -9.44 -6.76
N ASN A 209 1.15 -8.21 -6.27
CA ASN A 209 2.31 -7.39 -6.62
C ASN A 209 3.45 -7.53 -5.60
N LYS A 210 3.80 -8.77 -5.28
CA LYS A 210 4.84 -9.08 -4.30
C LYS A 210 6.23 -8.94 -4.91
N GLU A 211 7.08 -8.10 -4.32
CA GLU A 211 8.47 -7.88 -4.74
C GLU A 211 9.42 -7.97 -3.57
N ARG A 212 10.64 -8.44 -3.79
CA ARG A 212 11.67 -8.46 -2.75
C ARG A 212 12.15 -7.04 -2.47
N VAL A 213 12.40 -6.75 -1.20
CA VAL A 213 12.93 -5.45 -0.77
C VAL A 213 14.21 -5.09 -1.53
N VAL A 214 15.12 -6.04 -1.69
CA VAL A 214 16.40 -5.82 -2.36
C VAL A 214 16.30 -5.55 -3.88
N ASP A 215 15.22 -5.95 -4.52
CA ASP A 215 14.97 -5.68 -5.95
C ASP A 215 14.36 -4.30 -6.17
N LEU A 216 13.87 -3.67 -5.10
CA LEU A 216 13.27 -2.32 -5.10
C LEU A 216 14.30 -1.21 -4.76
N LEU A 217 15.47 -1.57 -4.27
CA LEU A 217 16.56 -0.64 -3.89
C LEU A 217 17.51 -0.38 -5.04
#